data_6275e04f4442b3494b72ccf60daf25cd
#
_entry.id   6275e04f4442b3494b72ccf60daf25cd
#
_cell.length_a   1.000
_cell.length_b   1.000
_cell.length_c   1.000
_cell.angle_alpha   90.00
_cell.angle_beta   90.00
_cell.angle_gamma   90.00
#
_symmetry.space_group_name_H-M   'P 1'
#
loop_
_entity.id
_entity.type
_entity.pdbx_description
1 polymer ?
#
loop_
_entity_poly.entity_id
_entity_poly.type
_entity_poly.pdbx_seq_one_letter_code
_entity_poly.pdbx_strand_id
1 'polypeptide(L)'
;MFDTSVFIATESGRPLRFELLPALALTTVITLAELNAGVLAAPDLATRAARLRTLTSLAALEVLPVDAAAAEAWAHLRVHLAERGRRLNVNDLWIASIAVARRLPVVSQDDNFGPLEDYDGFSLIRV
;
A
#
# COMPACT_ATOMS: atom_id res chain seq x y z
N MET A 1 7.69 3.06 0.55
CA MET A 1 6.71 2.61 -0.48
C MET A 1 5.32 2.93 0.02
N PHE A 2 4.55 3.70 -0.74
CA PHE A 2 3.21 4.17 -0.34
C PHE A 2 2.16 3.11 -0.61
N ASP A 3 1.33 2.83 0.38
CA ASP A 3 0.12 2.03 0.20
C ASP A 3 -1.05 2.89 -0.32
N THR A 4 -2.17 2.26 -0.56
CA THR A 4 -3.37 2.90 -1.12
C THR A 4 -3.94 3.98 -0.21
N SER A 5 -3.83 3.83 1.12
CA SER A 5 -4.42 4.77 2.09
C SER A 5 -3.84 6.17 2.01
N VAL A 6 -2.56 6.31 1.65
CA VAL A 6 -1.88 7.60 1.48
C VAL A 6 -2.49 8.40 0.32
N PHE A 7 -2.77 7.73 -0.80
CA PHE A 7 -3.41 8.37 -1.96
C PHE A 7 -4.85 8.77 -1.68
N ILE A 8 -5.61 7.88 -1.02
CA ILE A 8 -6.99 8.17 -0.61
C ILE A 8 -7.04 9.32 0.40
N ALA A 9 -6.08 9.39 1.34
CA ALA A 9 -5.98 10.48 2.28
C ALA A 9 -5.75 11.82 1.57
N THR A 10 -4.83 11.86 0.61
CA THR A 10 -4.56 13.05 -0.21
C THR A 10 -5.80 13.47 -1.00
N GLU A 11 -6.51 12.52 -1.61
CA GLU A 11 -7.74 12.79 -2.37
C GLU A 11 -8.85 13.36 -1.49
N SER A 12 -9.04 12.80 -0.30
CA SER A 12 -10.10 13.19 0.63
C SER A 12 -9.76 14.38 1.53
N GLY A 13 -8.54 14.94 1.41
CA GLY A 13 -8.07 16.04 2.24
C GLY A 13 -7.80 15.65 3.70
N ARG A 14 -7.62 14.37 3.99
CA ARG A 14 -7.19 13.93 5.33
C ARG A 14 -5.75 14.39 5.59
N PRO A 15 -5.46 14.88 6.79
CA PRO A 15 -4.11 15.36 7.11
C PRO A 15 -3.11 14.21 7.08
N LEU A 16 -1.95 14.47 6.48
CA LEU A 16 -0.79 13.58 6.46
C LEU A 16 0.36 14.25 7.20
N ARG A 17 1.17 13.46 7.87
CA ARG A 17 2.43 13.91 8.45
C ARG A 17 3.50 13.98 7.39
N PHE A 18 3.49 15.06 6.61
CA PHE A 18 4.38 15.24 5.45
C PHE A 18 5.87 15.14 5.80
N GLU A 19 6.23 15.51 7.02
CA GLU A 19 7.59 15.44 7.54
C GLU A 19 8.12 14.00 7.65
N LEU A 20 7.24 13.00 7.67
CA LEU A 20 7.59 11.58 7.72
C LEU A 20 7.62 10.92 6.35
N LEU A 21 7.20 11.62 5.29
CA LEU A 21 7.19 11.05 3.95
C LEU A 21 8.62 10.87 3.44
N PRO A 22 8.97 9.67 2.91
CA PRO A 22 10.28 9.47 2.33
C PRO A 22 10.44 10.30 1.03
N ALA A 23 11.67 10.73 0.77
CA ALA A 23 12.00 11.50 -0.43
C ALA A 23 11.75 10.74 -1.73
N LEU A 24 11.89 9.40 -1.70
CA LEU A 24 11.60 8.52 -2.83
C LEU A 24 10.18 7.96 -2.71
N ALA A 25 9.32 8.36 -3.62
CA ALA A 25 7.95 7.88 -3.69
C ALA A 25 7.84 6.69 -4.65
N LEU A 26 7.49 5.54 -4.11
CA LEU A 26 7.25 4.28 -4.82
C LEU A 26 5.89 3.75 -4.42
N THR A 27 5.23 3.01 -5.29
CA THR A 27 3.99 2.30 -4.97
C THR A 27 3.98 0.90 -5.60
N THR A 28 2.85 0.20 -5.58
CA THR A 28 2.74 -1.17 -6.08
C THR A 28 1.67 -1.33 -7.16
N VAL A 29 1.77 -2.41 -7.94
CA VAL A 29 0.69 -2.81 -8.87
C VAL A 29 -0.62 -3.10 -8.15
N ILE A 30 -0.57 -3.48 -6.87
CA ILE A 30 -1.77 -3.70 -6.05
C ILE A 30 -2.48 -2.37 -5.79
N THR A 31 -1.76 -1.35 -5.34
CA THR A 31 -2.29 0.01 -5.18
C THR A 31 -2.83 0.56 -6.50
N LEU A 32 -2.11 0.34 -7.60
CA LEU A 32 -2.57 0.72 -8.93
C LEU A 32 -3.92 0.05 -9.26
N ALA A 33 -4.07 -1.24 -8.97
CA ALA A 33 -5.31 -1.98 -9.20
C ALA A 33 -6.47 -1.46 -8.33
N GLU A 34 -6.22 -1.19 -7.04
CA GLU A 34 -7.22 -0.65 -6.12
C GLU A 34 -7.72 0.74 -6.53
N LEU A 35 -6.81 1.63 -6.93
CA LEU A 35 -7.19 2.97 -7.41
C LEU A 35 -7.95 2.90 -8.74
N ASN A 36 -7.58 2.02 -9.67
CA ASN A 36 -8.38 1.76 -10.88
C ASN A 36 -9.78 1.27 -10.54
N ALA A 37 -9.91 0.29 -9.65
CA ALA A 37 -11.21 -0.20 -9.18
C ALA A 37 -12.04 0.93 -8.56
N GLY A 38 -11.39 1.80 -7.79
CA GLY A 38 -12.04 2.99 -7.21
C GLY A 38 -12.61 3.95 -8.25
N VAL A 39 -11.91 4.17 -9.36
CA VAL A 39 -12.40 4.99 -10.49
C VAL A 39 -13.64 4.34 -11.13
N LEU A 40 -13.57 3.03 -11.39
CA LEU A 40 -14.66 2.28 -12.03
C LEU A 40 -15.92 2.22 -11.14
N ALA A 41 -15.74 2.12 -9.83
CA ALA A 41 -16.82 2.05 -8.85
C ALA A 41 -17.37 3.41 -8.39
N ALA A 42 -16.88 4.52 -8.96
CA ALA A 42 -17.32 5.85 -8.54
C ALA A 42 -18.82 6.06 -8.80
N PRO A 43 -19.59 6.54 -7.80
CA PRO A 43 -21.05 6.64 -7.90
C PRO A 43 -21.52 7.81 -8.79
N ASP A 44 -20.65 8.81 -9.01
CA ASP A 44 -20.96 10.01 -9.78
C ASP A 44 -19.73 10.55 -10.54
N LEU A 45 -19.95 11.49 -11.45
CA LEU A 45 -18.90 12.07 -12.29
C LEU A 45 -17.86 12.86 -11.50
N ALA A 46 -18.26 13.58 -10.46
CA ALA A 46 -17.35 14.39 -9.65
C ALA A 46 -16.37 13.49 -8.87
N THR A 47 -16.89 12.44 -8.23
CA THR A 47 -16.09 11.43 -7.54
C THR A 47 -15.17 10.69 -8.50
N ARG A 48 -15.68 10.31 -9.67
CA ARG A 48 -14.89 9.66 -10.72
C ARG A 48 -13.72 10.55 -11.18
N ALA A 49 -13.98 11.83 -11.42
CA ALA A 49 -12.96 12.79 -11.81
C ALA A 49 -11.89 12.98 -10.73
N ALA A 50 -12.28 13.04 -9.45
CA ALA A 50 -11.34 13.12 -8.33
C ALA A 50 -10.43 11.88 -8.28
N ARG A 51 -11.02 10.68 -8.30
CA ARG A 51 -10.28 9.40 -8.28
C ARG A 51 -9.37 9.22 -9.50
N LEU A 52 -9.82 9.69 -10.68
CA LEU A 52 -9.00 9.65 -11.89
C LEU A 52 -7.77 10.56 -11.76
N ARG A 53 -7.89 11.74 -11.15
CA ARG A 53 -6.72 12.61 -10.88
C ARG A 53 -5.71 11.91 -9.95
N THR A 54 -6.20 11.27 -8.89
CA THR A 54 -5.37 10.46 -7.98
C THR A 54 -4.65 9.35 -8.72
N LEU A 55 -5.37 8.56 -9.53
CA LEU A 55 -4.80 7.50 -10.34
C LEU A 55 -3.74 8.04 -11.32
N THR A 56 -4.00 9.16 -11.98
CA THR A 56 -3.08 9.77 -12.94
C THR A 56 -1.79 10.25 -12.26
N SER A 57 -1.84 10.66 -10.99
CA SER A 57 -0.64 11.07 -10.25
C SER A 57 0.38 9.94 -10.08
N LEU A 58 -0.06 8.67 -10.15
CA LEU A 58 0.84 7.52 -10.08
C LEU A 58 1.78 7.42 -11.29
N ALA A 59 1.47 8.07 -12.41
CA ALA A 59 2.35 8.07 -13.58
C ALA A 59 3.74 8.68 -13.32
N ALA A 60 3.87 9.48 -12.27
CA ALA A 60 5.14 10.05 -11.83
C ALA A 60 5.94 9.15 -10.88
N LEU A 61 5.39 8.00 -10.48
CA LEU A 61 5.97 7.10 -9.49
C LEU A 61 6.45 5.81 -10.15
N GLU A 62 7.47 5.19 -9.56
CA GLU A 62 7.79 3.81 -9.89
C GLU A 62 6.75 2.87 -9.25
N VAL A 63 6.18 1.98 -10.08
CA VAL A 63 5.17 1.00 -9.67
C VAL A 63 5.82 -0.38 -9.61
N LEU A 64 5.98 -0.91 -8.41
CA LEU A 64 6.65 -2.17 -8.15
C LEU A 64 5.74 -3.37 -8.45
N PRO A 65 6.24 -4.39 -9.17
CA PRO A 65 5.46 -5.58 -9.52
C PRO A 65 5.41 -6.60 -8.39
N VAL A 66 4.48 -7.55 -8.51
CA VAL A 66 4.53 -8.84 -7.82
C VAL A 66 5.46 -9.76 -8.61
N ASP A 67 6.68 -9.93 -8.15
CA ASP A 67 7.67 -10.82 -8.74
C ASP A 67 7.91 -12.08 -7.88
N ALA A 68 8.86 -12.93 -8.26
CA ALA A 68 9.16 -14.16 -7.53
C ALA A 68 9.63 -13.87 -6.09
N ALA A 69 10.41 -12.80 -5.86
CA ALA A 69 10.86 -12.43 -4.53
C ALA A 69 9.68 -11.96 -3.64
N ALA A 70 8.73 -11.23 -4.20
CA ALA A 70 7.50 -10.86 -3.50
C ALA A 70 6.63 -12.10 -3.17
N ALA A 71 6.57 -13.09 -4.07
CA ALA A 71 5.84 -14.34 -3.82
C ALA A 71 6.48 -15.15 -2.68
N GLU A 72 7.80 -15.22 -2.61
CA GLU A 72 8.52 -15.86 -1.50
C GLU A 72 8.26 -15.12 -0.17
N ALA A 73 8.37 -13.80 -0.17
CA ALA A 73 8.05 -12.99 1.01
C ALA A 73 6.60 -13.19 1.46
N TRP A 74 5.65 -13.28 0.52
CA TRP A 74 4.24 -13.55 0.81
C TRP A 74 4.06 -14.87 1.57
N ALA A 75 4.73 -15.93 1.14
CA ALA A 75 4.66 -17.22 1.80
C ALA A 75 5.15 -17.15 3.26
N HIS A 76 6.27 -16.48 3.51
CA HIS A 76 6.79 -16.28 4.87
C HIS A 76 5.85 -15.45 5.74
N LEU A 77 5.34 -14.32 5.24
CA LEU A 77 4.39 -13.47 5.97
C LEU A 77 3.08 -14.19 6.27
N ARG A 78 2.57 -14.97 5.30
CA ARG A 78 1.35 -15.77 5.47
C ARG A 78 1.48 -16.79 6.59
N VAL A 79 2.60 -17.49 6.66
CA VAL A 79 2.89 -18.48 7.73
C VAL A 79 3.05 -17.77 9.07
N HIS A 80 3.81 -16.69 9.14
CA HIS A 80 4.00 -15.89 10.34
C HIS A 80 2.66 -15.43 10.95
N LEU A 81 1.75 -14.91 10.12
CA LEU A 81 0.40 -14.51 10.56
C LEU A 81 -0.40 -15.71 11.08
N ALA A 82 -0.37 -16.84 10.36
CA ALA A 82 -1.11 -18.04 10.75
C ALA A 82 -0.65 -18.61 12.09
N GLU A 83 0.66 -18.67 12.34
CA GLU A 83 1.25 -19.14 13.61
C GLU A 83 0.84 -18.27 14.80
N ARG A 84 0.52 -17.01 14.58
CA ARG A 84 0.09 -16.06 15.62
C ARG A 84 -1.43 -15.87 15.69
N GLY A 85 -2.19 -16.63 14.90
CA GLY A 85 -3.63 -16.48 14.82
C GLY A 85 -4.08 -15.10 14.32
N ARG A 86 -3.23 -14.40 13.56
CA ARG A 86 -3.50 -13.07 13.02
C ARG A 86 -3.90 -13.15 11.55
N ARG A 87 -4.57 -12.10 11.08
CA ARG A 87 -5.01 -11.98 9.68
C ARG A 87 -4.67 -10.59 9.16
N LEU A 88 -4.44 -10.54 7.86
CA LEU A 88 -4.27 -9.33 7.09
C LEU A 88 -5.15 -9.44 5.84
N ASN A 89 -5.66 -8.32 5.34
CA ASN A 89 -6.32 -8.27 4.04
C ASN A 89 -5.37 -8.79 2.96
N VAL A 90 -5.91 -9.48 1.96
CA VAL A 90 -5.10 -10.10 0.88
C VAL A 90 -4.26 -9.06 0.13
N ASN A 91 -4.83 -7.89 -0.18
CA ASN A 91 -4.12 -6.82 -0.87
C ASN A 91 -3.00 -6.24 0.01
N ASP A 92 -3.29 -5.97 1.29
CA ASP A 92 -2.30 -5.48 2.25
C ASP A 92 -1.15 -6.48 2.41
N LEU A 93 -1.46 -7.78 2.41
CA LEU A 93 -0.43 -8.82 2.46
C LEU A 93 0.48 -8.79 1.23
N TRP A 94 -0.05 -8.58 0.03
CA TRP A 94 0.77 -8.41 -1.17
C TRP A 94 1.61 -7.14 -1.14
N ILE A 95 1.03 -6.02 -0.68
CA ILE A 95 1.76 -4.76 -0.49
C ILE A 95 2.93 -4.96 0.47
N ALA A 96 2.68 -5.58 1.64
CA ALA A 96 3.73 -5.90 2.61
C ALA A 96 4.80 -6.83 2.02
N SER A 97 4.40 -7.82 1.22
CA SER A 97 5.31 -8.77 0.59
C SER A 97 6.28 -8.10 -0.40
N ILE A 98 5.78 -7.19 -1.21
CA ILE A 98 6.60 -6.39 -2.12
C ILE A 98 7.58 -5.51 -1.32
N ALA A 99 7.10 -4.90 -0.23
CA ALA A 99 7.93 -4.06 0.63
C ALA A 99 9.08 -4.87 1.28
N VAL A 100 8.78 -6.01 1.86
CA VAL A 100 9.78 -6.92 2.48
C VAL A 100 10.80 -7.38 1.45
N ALA A 101 10.35 -7.85 0.27
CA ALA A 101 11.23 -8.30 -0.80
C ALA A 101 12.19 -7.21 -1.28
N ARG A 102 11.78 -5.94 -1.21
CA ARG A 102 12.57 -4.78 -1.63
C ARG A 102 13.29 -4.06 -0.49
N ARG A 103 13.11 -4.53 0.76
CA ARG A 103 13.65 -3.90 1.98
C ARG A 103 13.24 -2.44 2.11
N LEU A 104 11.97 -2.16 1.80
CA LEU A 104 11.38 -0.83 1.85
C LEU A 104 10.37 -0.75 3.01
N PRO A 105 10.26 0.39 3.70
CA PRO A 105 9.15 0.59 4.63
C PRO A 105 7.83 0.74 3.85
N VAL A 106 6.75 0.19 4.39
CA VAL A 106 5.39 0.56 4.00
C VAL A 106 5.07 1.91 4.64
N VAL A 107 4.55 2.84 3.86
CA VAL A 107 4.05 4.13 4.34
C VAL A 107 2.53 4.09 4.26
N SER A 108 1.86 4.19 5.38
CA SER A 108 0.42 4.04 5.48
C SER A 108 -0.20 5.09 6.41
N GLN A 109 -1.45 5.44 6.14
CA GLN A 109 -2.28 6.21 7.06
C GLN A 109 -3.13 5.31 7.96
N ASP A 110 -3.28 4.04 7.61
CA ASP A 110 -4.10 3.08 8.31
C ASP A 110 -3.27 2.18 9.23
N ASP A 111 -3.91 1.60 10.26
CA ASP A 111 -3.29 0.63 11.16
C ASP A 111 -3.37 -0.81 10.67
N ASN A 112 -3.79 -1.02 9.43
CA ASN A 112 -4.04 -2.34 8.85
C ASN A 112 -2.82 -3.26 8.92
N PHE A 113 -1.61 -2.72 8.82
CA PHE A 113 -0.35 -3.47 8.85
C PHE A 113 0.14 -3.84 10.26
N GLY A 114 -0.56 -3.41 11.32
CA GLY A 114 -0.22 -3.72 12.72
C GLY A 114 0.09 -5.20 13.00
N PRO A 115 -0.64 -6.17 12.40
CA PRO A 115 -0.35 -7.59 12.58
C PRO A 115 1.04 -8.06 12.15
N LEU A 116 1.80 -7.27 11.37
CA LEU A 116 3.13 -7.59 10.86
C LEU A 116 4.27 -6.83 11.56
N GLU A 117 3.99 -5.94 12.51
CA GLU A 117 5.03 -5.10 13.14
C GLU A 117 6.09 -5.89 13.90
N ASP A 118 5.80 -7.11 14.32
CA ASP A 118 6.74 -8.01 14.98
C ASP A 118 7.49 -8.95 14.00
N TYR A 119 7.26 -8.79 12.68
CA TYR A 119 7.98 -9.57 11.67
C TYR A 119 9.33 -8.92 11.35
N ASP A 120 10.41 -9.70 11.55
CA ASP A 120 11.76 -9.23 11.20
C ASP A 120 11.88 -8.99 9.68
N GLY A 121 12.28 -7.78 9.31
CA GLY A 121 12.35 -7.34 7.91
C GLY A 121 11.12 -6.57 7.41
N PHE A 122 10.04 -6.44 8.19
CA PHE A 122 8.94 -5.54 7.90
C PHE A 122 9.11 -4.22 8.67
N SER A 123 8.83 -3.10 8.03
CA SER A 123 8.80 -1.80 8.69
C SER A 123 7.64 -0.93 8.18
N LEU A 124 7.04 -0.19 9.11
CA LEU A 124 5.87 0.64 8.88
C LEU A 124 6.15 2.10 9.29
N ILE A 125 5.81 3.04 8.42
CA ILE A 125 5.80 4.47 8.70
C ILE A 125 4.35 4.95 8.65
N ARG A 126 3.82 5.38 9.79
CA ARG A 126 2.47 5.97 9.88
C ARG A 126 2.52 7.46 9.63
N VAL A 127 1.74 7.93 8.67
CA VAL A 127 1.71 9.33 8.22
C VAL A 127 0.35 10.00 8.40
#